data_6d802692cc573f391b875244e54de74b
#
_entry.id   6d802692cc573f391b875244e54de74b
#
_cell.length_a   1.000
_cell.length_b   1.000
_cell.length_c   1.000
_cell.angle_alpha   90.00
_cell.angle_beta   90.00
_cell.angle_gamma   90.00
#
_symmetry.space_group_name_H-M   'P 1'
#
loop_
_entity.id
_entity.type
_entity.pdbx_description
1 polymer ?
#
loop_
_entity_poly.entity_id
_entity_poly.type
_entity_poly.pdbx_seq_one_letter_code
_entity_poly.pdbx_strand_id
1 'polypeptide(L)'
;MPIKIPDQLPAKDILEGENIFVMTEYRAIHQDIRPLKLIILNLMPTKIVTETQLLRKLSNTPLQIEVEFLHTKTHDSKNVDPQHLASFYTTFDKIKHRRFDGLIITGAPVENLEFEDVDYWSELCQIMDWSSRNVFCTLHICWGAQAGLYYHYGIPKVPLPKKLSGVYKHKVLKPLSPFFRGFDDVFYMPHSRYTGVREEDIRRVPSLEILAVSEEAGVFAVKSSDSRRFFIMGHPEYDADTLALEYKRDLAKGLDIDMPENYFPDDDPTKPPVVNWRAHAQLMYSNWLNYYVYQTTPYDLDEMEEIKKE
;
A
#
# COMPACT_ATOMS: atom_id res chain seq x y z
N MET A 1 8.71 8.62 -17.52
CA MET A 1 7.98 9.79 -18.07
C MET A 1 6.99 9.30 -19.10
N PRO A 2 5.78 9.85 -19.20
CA PRO A 2 4.84 9.50 -20.26
C PRO A 2 5.45 9.81 -21.64
N ILE A 3 4.97 9.09 -22.68
CA ILE A 3 5.41 9.33 -24.03
C ILE A 3 4.88 10.69 -24.48
N LYS A 4 5.76 11.56 -24.98
CA LYS A 4 5.38 12.82 -25.63
C LYS A 4 4.96 12.54 -27.07
N ILE A 5 3.76 12.97 -27.45
CA ILE A 5 3.19 12.81 -28.79
C ILE A 5 2.65 14.14 -29.33
N PRO A 6 2.55 14.30 -30.68
CA PRO A 6 1.87 15.44 -31.25
C PRO A 6 0.42 15.55 -30.77
N ASP A 7 -0.07 16.79 -30.55
CA ASP A 7 -1.40 17.05 -30.01
C ASP A 7 -2.54 16.43 -30.84
N GLN A 8 -2.37 16.33 -32.16
CA GLN A 8 -3.39 15.83 -33.09
C GLN A 8 -3.15 14.40 -33.55
N LEU A 9 -2.25 13.65 -32.92
CA LEU A 9 -1.99 12.27 -33.30
C LEU A 9 -3.21 11.37 -33.03
N PRO A 10 -3.77 10.65 -34.01
CA PRO A 10 -4.96 9.81 -33.82
C PRO A 10 -4.78 8.73 -32.75
N ALA A 11 -3.56 8.25 -32.53
CA ALA A 11 -3.24 7.29 -31.49
C ALA A 11 -3.52 7.82 -30.09
N LYS A 12 -3.61 9.14 -29.86
CA LYS A 12 -3.93 9.76 -28.58
C LYS A 12 -5.25 9.24 -28.04
N ASP A 13 -6.32 9.36 -28.82
CA ASP A 13 -7.67 8.99 -28.39
C ASP A 13 -7.78 7.48 -28.11
N ILE A 14 -7.08 6.65 -28.88
CA ILE A 14 -7.01 5.19 -28.65
C ILE A 14 -6.31 4.90 -27.32
N LEU A 15 -5.14 5.49 -27.11
CA LEU A 15 -4.33 5.28 -25.90
C LEU A 15 -5.04 5.79 -24.63
N GLU A 16 -5.66 6.96 -24.71
CA GLU A 16 -6.46 7.51 -23.60
C GLU A 16 -7.70 6.63 -23.32
N GLY A 17 -8.35 6.09 -24.36
CA GLY A 17 -9.43 5.11 -24.23
C GLY A 17 -9.01 3.79 -23.54
N GLU A 18 -7.75 3.42 -23.70
CA GLU A 18 -7.11 2.28 -23.00
C GLU A 18 -6.54 2.64 -21.63
N ASN A 19 -6.83 3.83 -21.11
CA ASN A 19 -6.22 4.39 -19.89
C ASN A 19 -4.68 4.46 -19.96
N ILE A 20 -4.09 4.65 -21.14
CA ILE A 20 -2.67 4.90 -21.30
C ILE A 20 -2.44 6.40 -21.35
N PHE A 21 -1.75 6.90 -20.31
CA PHE A 21 -1.41 8.31 -20.28
C PHE A 21 -0.34 8.64 -21.32
N VAL A 22 -0.66 9.59 -22.17
CA VAL A 22 0.27 10.20 -23.14
C VAL A 22 0.35 11.70 -22.88
N MET A 23 1.54 12.26 -23.02
CA MET A 23 1.76 13.69 -22.87
C MET A 23 1.74 14.34 -24.27
N THR A 24 0.82 15.26 -24.49
CA THR A 24 0.81 16.06 -25.72
C THR A 24 1.94 17.09 -25.71
N GLU A 25 2.34 17.57 -26.90
CA GLU A 25 3.39 18.60 -27.01
C GLU A 25 3.03 19.89 -26.26
N TYR A 26 1.78 20.32 -26.37
CA TYR A 26 1.28 21.47 -25.64
C TYR A 26 1.44 21.29 -24.12
N ARG A 27 1.00 20.15 -23.58
CA ARG A 27 1.12 19.86 -22.16
C ARG A 27 2.57 19.76 -21.70
N ALA A 28 3.44 19.12 -22.51
CA ALA A 28 4.85 18.96 -22.18
C ALA A 28 5.62 20.28 -22.06
N ILE A 29 5.26 21.27 -22.87
CA ILE A 29 5.90 22.61 -22.87
C ILE A 29 5.46 23.43 -21.65
N HIS A 30 4.25 23.18 -21.12
CA HIS A 30 3.66 23.99 -20.04
C HIS A 30 3.71 23.27 -18.67
N GLN A 31 4.41 22.14 -18.57
CA GLN A 31 4.52 21.39 -17.33
C GLN A 31 5.89 21.59 -16.69
N ASP A 32 5.91 22.26 -15.54
CA ASP A 32 7.06 22.22 -14.65
C ASP A 32 7.15 20.85 -13.95
N ILE A 33 8.38 20.37 -13.76
CA ILE A 33 8.63 19.11 -13.05
C ILE A 33 9.03 19.44 -11.63
N ARG A 34 8.25 18.94 -10.67
CA ARG A 34 8.62 18.95 -9.25
C ARG A 34 8.72 17.52 -8.71
N PRO A 35 9.57 17.27 -7.72
CA PRO A 35 9.60 15.98 -7.03
C PRO A 35 8.25 15.70 -6.35
N LEU A 36 7.83 14.42 -6.38
CA LEU A 36 6.69 13.96 -5.60
C LEU A 36 7.09 13.88 -4.13
N LYS A 37 6.28 14.43 -3.24
CA LYS A 37 6.47 14.36 -1.79
C LYS A 37 5.67 13.18 -1.24
N LEU A 38 6.36 12.13 -0.84
CA LEU A 38 5.76 10.96 -0.21
C LEU A 38 6.11 10.91 1.27
N ILE A 39 5.14 10.52 2.08
CA ILE A 39 5.35 10.20 3.49
C ILE A 39 4.98 8.74 3.76
N ILE A 40 5.77 8.05 4.57
CA ILE A 40 5.54 6.65 4.94
C ILE A 40 5.36 6.58 6.45
N LEU A 41 4.12 6.34 6.90
CA LEU A 41 3.83 5.98 8.29
C LEU A 41 4.21 4.52 8.49
N ASN A 42 5.39 4.30 9.06
CA ASN A 42 5.92 2.97 9.30
C ASN A 42 5.54 2.49 10.70
N LEU A 43 4.54 1.61 10.78
CA LEU A 43 4.03 1.01 12.01
C LEU A 43 4.72 -0.32 12.35
N MET A 44 5.57 -0.84 11.45
CA MET A 44 6.27 -2.11 11.66
C MET A 44 7.36 -1.98 12.74
N PRO A 45 7.57 -3.02 13.56
CA PRO A 45 8.63 -3.02 14.58
C PRO A 45 10.03 -3.14 13.98
N THR A 46 10.17 -3.76 12.80
CA THR A 46 11.43 -3.91 12.05
C THR A 46 11.59 -2.78 11.04
N LYS A 47 11.74 -1.54 11.54
CA LYS A 47 11.67 -0.34 10.68
C LYS A 47 12.65 -0.35 9.52
N ILE A 48 13.94 -0.64 9.76
CA ILE A 48 14.98 -0.64 8.71
C ILE A 48 14.67 -1.63 7.58
N VAL A 49 14.14 -2.82 7.91
CA VAL A 49 13.74 -3.81 6.92
C VAL A 49 12.59 -3.28 6.06
N THR A 50 11.55 -2.75 6.70
CA THR A 50 10.38 -2.19 6.01
C THR A 50 10.74 -0.97 5.16
N GLU A 51 11.60 -0.08 5.67
CA GLU A 51 12.17 1.04 4.90
C GLU A 51 12.80 0.55 3.60
N THR A 52 13.72 -0.43 3.71
CA THR A 52 14.44 -0.97 2.56
C THR A 52 13.49 -1.63 1.57
N GLN A 53 12.50 -2.39 2.04
CA GLN A 53 11.50 -3.04 1.21
C GLN A 53 10.67 -2.03 0.43
N LEU A 54 10.13 -1.01 1.09
CA LEU A 54 9.31 0.01 0.45
C LEU A 54 10.13 0.90 -0.49
N LEU A 55 11.30 1.37 -0.08
CA LEU A 55 12.17 2.18 -0.93
C LEU A 55 12.58 1.45 -2.20
N ARG A 56 12.85 0.13 -2.12
CA ARG A 56 13.15 -0.70 -3.30
C ARG A 56 11.99 -0.74 -4.30
N LYS A 57 10.75 -0.75 -3.81
CA LYS A 57 9.56 -0.70 -4.70
C LYS A 57 9.35 0.69 -5.30
N LEU A 58 9.55 1.73 -4.51
CA LEU A 58 9.36 3.12 -4.94
C LEU A 58 10.46 3.62 -5.87
N SER A 59 11.68 3.06 -5.79
CA SER A 59 12.82 3.53 -6.58
C SER A 59 12.80 3.12 -8.06
N ASN A 60 11.97 2.14 -8.44
CA ASN A 60 11.90 1.66 -9.82
C ASN A 60 10.90 2.48 -10.66
N THR A 61 11.14 3.77 -10.76
CA THR A 61 10.36 4.73 -11.53
C THR A 61 11.27 5.84 -12.06
N PRO A 62 10.96 6.44 -13.22
CA PRO A 62 11.66 7.64 -13.69
C PRO A 62 11.22 8.93 -12.96
N LEU A 63 10.24 8.85 -12.07
CA LEU A 63 9.75 10.00 -11.30
C LEU A 63 10.74 10.32 -10.18
N GLN A 64 10.97 11.60 -9.94
CA GLN A 64 11.73 12.04 -8.78
C GLN A 64 10.81 12.04 -7.56
N ILE A 65 11.23 11.37 -6.49
CA ILE A 65 10.44 11.18 -5.28
C ILE A 65 11.27 11.58 -4.06
N GLU A 66 10.71 12.44 -3.23
CA GLU A 66 11.22 12.75 -1.90
C GLU A 66 10.41 11.95 -0.88
N VAL A 67 11.07 11.08 -0.10
CA VAL A 67 10.43 10.23 0.89
C VAL A 67 10.77 10.70 2.30
N GLU A 68 9.75 10.91 3.13
CA GLU A 68 9.90 11.15 4.56
C GLU A 68 9.27 10.00 5.34
N PHE A 69 9.94 9.57 6.43
CA PHE A 69 9.38 8.56 7.32
C PHE A 69 8.71 9.19 8.53
N LEU A 70 7.52 8.69 8.84
CA LEU A 70 6.72 9.08 9.98
C LEU A 70 6.59 7.90 10.94
N HIS A 71 6.72 8.17 12.24
CA HIS A 71 6.39 7.23 13.29
C HIS A 71 5.39 7.85 14.26
N THR A 72 4.64 7.00 14.98
CA THR A 72 3.73 7.43 16.04
C THR A 72 4.53 7.84 17.28
N LYS A 73 4.20 8.98 17.86
CA LYS A 73 4.84 9.52 19.07
C LYS A 73 4.35 8.81 20.33
N THR A 74 3.12 8.31 20.28
CA THR A 74 2.45 7.67 21.42
C THR A 74 2.89 6.22 21.66
N HIS A 75 3.70 5.67 20.76
CA HIS A 75 4.22 4.30 20.85
C HIS A 75 5.74 4.27 21.01
N ASP A 76 6.22 3.60 22.06
CA ASP A 76 7.66 3.35 22.26
C ASP A 76 8.13 2.17 21.39
N SER A 77 8.88 2.49 20.34
CA SER A 77 9.46 1.49 19.43
C SER A 77 10.61 0.73 20.10
N LYS A 78 10.33 -0.43 20.69
CA LYS A 78 11.30 -1.23 21.44
C LYS A 78 12.41 -1.90 20.61
N ASN A 79 12.20 -2.05 19.30
CA ASN A 79 13.09 -2.83 18.41
C ASN A 79 13.89 -1.96 17.44
N VAL A 80 14.00 -0.66 17.70
CA VAL A 80 14.70 0.30 16.85
C VAL A 80 15.64 1.14 17.69
N ASP A 81 16.84 1.39 17.18
CA ASP A 81 17.75 2.33 17.81
C ASP A 81 17.12 3.73 17.88
N PRO A 82 17.02 4.34 19.08
CA PRO A 82 16.50 5.69 19.24
C PRO A 82 17.23 6.73 18.38
N GLN A 83 18.52 6.53 18.12
CA GLN A 83 19.30 7.41 17.25
C GLN A 83 18.85 7.31 15.80
N HIS A 84 18.47 6.12 15.32
CA HIS A 84 17.92 5.92 13.98
C HIS A 84 16.59 6.67 13.83
N LEU A 85 15.67 6.54 14.81
CA LEU A 85 14.40 7.28 14.78
C LEU A 85 14.64 8.81 14.80
N ALA A 86 15.51 9.28 15.67
CA ALA A 86 15.79 10.72 15.77
C ALA A 86 16.40 11.31 14.49
N SER A 87 17.17 10.51 13.75
CA SER A 87 17.88 10.96 12.54
C SER A 87 17.03 10.89 11.28
N PHE A 88 16.14 9.89 11.15
CA PHE A 88 15.47 9.58 9.88
C PHE A 88 13.95 9.66 9.93
N TYR A 89 13.35 9.78 11.11
CA TYR A 89 11.90 9.85 11.28
C TYR A 89 11.44 11.21 11.77
N THR A 90 10.26 11.57 11.31
CA THR A 90 9.52 12.72 11.83
C THR A 90 8.30 12.28 12.62
N THR A 91 7.65 13.20 13.34
CA THR A 91 6.41 12.99 14.07
C THR A 91 5.27 13.79 13.45
N PHE A 92 4.04 13.39 13.72
CA PHE A 92 2.84 14.03 13.15
C PHE A 92 2.79 15.54 13.48
N ASP A 93 3.15 15.94 14.68
CA ASP A 93 3.17 17.36 15.09
C ASP A 93 4.00 18.26 14.17
N LYS A 94 5.09 17.72 13.59
CA LYS A 94 6.01 18.45 12.72
C LYS A 94 5.50 18.61 11.30
N ILE A 95 4.59 17.71 10.86
CA ILE A 95 4.16 17.65 9.46
C ILE A 95 2.69 18.04 9.25
N LYS A 96 1.88 18.15 10.30
CA LYS A 96 0.42 18.35 10.21
C LYS A 96 -0.04 19.60 9.42
N HIS A 97 0.85 20.58 9.24
CA HIS A 97 0.60 21.80 8.46
C HIS A 97 1.09 21.70 7.01
N ARG A 98 1.70 20.56 6.63
CA ARG A 98 2.25 20.33 5.30
C ARG A 98 1.31 19.48 4.45
N ARG A 99 1.51 19.52 3.14
CA ARG A 99 0.79 18.72 2.15
C ARG A 99 1.73 17.80 1.40
N PHE A 100 1.21 16.63 1.00
CA PHE A 100 1.95 15.55 0.34
C PHE A 100 1.16 15.01 -0.85
N ASP A 101 1.89 14.49 -1.85
CA ASP A 101 1.31 13.80 -2.99
C ASP A 101 0.79 12.42 -2.60
N GLY A 102 1.52 11.71 -1.75
CA GLY A 102 1.14 10.37 -1.31
C GLY A 102 1.53 10.04 0.11
N LEU A 103 0.74 9.15 0.73
CA LEU A 103 1.01 8.56 2.04
C LEU A 103 0.92 7.05 1.92
N ILE A 104 1.91 6.34 2.49
CA ILE A 104 1.83 4.90 2.70
C ILE A 104 1.67 4.64 4.21
N ILE A 105 0.65 3.88 4.60
CA ILE A 105 0.45 3.40 5.97
C ILE A 105 0.73 1.89 5.97
N THR A 106 1.77 1.47 6.66
CA THR A 106 2.20 0.07 6.69
C THR A 106 1.31 -0.81 7.57
N GLY A 107 1.49 -2.13 7.48
CA GLY A 107 0.98 -3.06 8.48
C GLY A 107 1.59 -2.84 9.86
N ALA A 108 1.01 -3.55 10.84
CA ALA A 108 1.51 -3.62 12.21
C ALA A 108 1.14 -4.99 12.83
N PRO A 109 1.99 -5.61 13.67
CA PRO A 109 1.71 -6.91 14.27
C PRO A 109 0.83 -6.81 15.52
N VAL A 110 -0.31 -6.12 15.41
CA VAL A 110 -1.28 -5.86 16.48
C VAL A 110 -2.68 -6.34 16.13
N GLU A 111 -2.79 -7.28 15.20
CA GLU A 111 -4.07 -7.76 14.65
C GLU A 111 -4.99 -8.39 15.69
N ASN A 112 -4.42 -8.96 16.76
CA ASN A 112 -5.17 -9.61 17.84
C ASN A 112 -5.77 -8.64 18.87
N LEU A 113 -5.41 -7.35 18.81
CA LEU A 113 -6.01 -6.30 19.63
C LEU A 113 -7.20 -5.69 18.90
N GLU A 114 -8.23 -5.25 19.61
CA GLU A 114 -9.22 -4.37 19.03
C GLU A 114 -8.53 -3.05 18.60
N PHE A 115 -9.09 -2.33 17.62
CA PHE A 115 -8.43 -1.13 17.13
C PHE A 115 -8.25 -0.08 18.23
N GLU A 116 -9.27 0.08 19.08
CA GLU A 116 -9.30 1.02 20.19
C GLU A 116 -8.32 0.68 21.31
N ASP A 117 -7.90 -0.59 21.41
CA ASP A 117 -6.93 -1.08 22.40
C ASP A 117 -5.47 -0.90 21.95
N VAL A 118 -5.25 -0.47 20.71
CA VAL A 118 -3.91 -0.16 20.20
C VAL A 118 -3.45 1.20 20.76
N ASP A 119 -2.32 1.24 21.43
CA ASP A 119 -1.81 2.40 22.17
C ASP A 119 -1.66 3.68 21.31
N TYR A 120 -1.40 3.56 20.00
CA TYR A 120 -1.32 4.68 19.06
C TYR A 120 -2.60 4.87 18.22
N TRP A 121 -3.70 4.20 18.53
CA TRP A 121 -4.94 4.29 17.71
C TRP A 121 -5.45 5.71 17.57
N SER A 122 -5.51 6.46 18.65
CA SER A 122 -5.98 7.85 18.62
C SER A 122 -5.11 8.73 17.72
N GLU A 123 -3.78 8.56 17.73
CA GLU A 123 -2.86 9.29 16.85
C GLU A 123 -3.03 8.84 15.39
N LEU A 124 -3.19 7.54 15.15
CA LEU A 124 -3.45 7.00 13.81
C LEU A 124 -4.75 7.56 13.22
N CYS A 125 -5.83 7.65 14.00
CA CYS A 125 -7.08 8.28 13.58
C CYS A 125 -6.88 9.76 13.20
N GLN A 126 -6.08 10.51 13.98
CA GLN A 126 -5.76 11.90 13.64
C GLN A 126 -4.96 12.00 12.33
N ILE A 127 -4.02 11.10 12.10
CA ILE A 127 -3.25 11.04 10.85
C ILE A 127 -4.15 10.69 9.67
N MET A 128 -5.06 9.73 9.82
CA MET A 128 -6.02 9.36 8.77
C MET A 128 -7.01 10.48 8.45
N ASP A 129 -7.49 11.21 9.47
CA ASP A 129 -8.34 12.40 9.26
C ASP A 129 -7.55 13.51 8.54
N TRP A 130 -6.34 13.81 9.00
CA TRP A 130 -5.45 14.78 8.38
C TRP A 130 -5.12 14.41 6.93
N SER A 131 -4.92 13.14 6.63
CA SER A 131 -4.61 12.67 5.28
C SER A 131 -5.72 13.00 4.27
N SER A 132 -6.98 13.04 4.70
CA SER A 132 -8.11 13.39 3.84
C SER A 132 -8.04 14.83 3.30
N ARG A 133 -7.30 15.72 3.96
CA ARG A 133 -7.15 17.13 3.59
C ARG A 133 -5.75 17.48 3.07
N ASN A 134 -4.75 16.76 3.53
CA ASN A 134 -3.36 17.12 3.35
C ASN A 134 -2.56 16.13 2.49
N VAL A 135 -3.15 15.00 2.10
CA VAL A 135 -2.52 14.00 1.24
C VAL A 135 -3.42 13.73 0.04
N PHE A 136 -2.84 13.75 -1.15
CA PHE A 136 -3.65 13.51 -2.34
C PHE A 136 -4.09 12.05 -2.45
N CYS A 137 -3.17 11.09 -2.33
CA CYS A 137 -3.50 9.66 -2.44
C CYS A 137 -2.85 8.84 -1.33
N THR A 138 -3.63 7.96 -0.68
CA THR A 138 -3.14 7.11 0.42
C THR A 138 -3.18 5.63 0.03
N LEU A 139 -2.09 4.91 0.30
CA LEU A 139 -1.96 3.46 0.16
C LEU A 139 -1.83 2.83 1.54
N HIS A 140 -2.81 2.03 1.92
CA HIS A 140 -2.83 1.29 3.18
C HIS A 140 -2.45 -0.17 2.94
N ILE A 141 -1.60 -0.76 3.80
CA ILE A 141 -1.06 -2.13 3.63
C ILE A 141 -1.42 -2.99 4.85
N CYS A 142 -1.92 -4.20 4.61
CA CYS A 142 -2.21 -5.26 5.58
C CYS A 142 -3.08 -4.74 6.75
N TRP A 143 -2.58 -4.76 7.99
CA TRP A 143 -3.31 -4.21 9.14
C TRP A 143 -3.64 -2.72 8.96
N GLY A 144 -2.75 -1.93 8.37
CA GLY A 144 -3.04 -0.53 8.02
C GLY A 144 -4.23 -0.40 7.05
N ALA A 145 -4.42 -1.37 6.15
CA ALA A 145 -5.59 -1.41 5.27
C ALA A 145 -6.88 -1.73 6.04
N GLN A 146 -6.83 -2.67 6.97
CA GLN A 146 -7.97 -2.98 7.84
C GLN A 146 -8.32 -1.78 8.74
N ALA A 147 -7.32 -1.12 9.33
CA ALA A 147 -7.48 0.08 10.13
C ALA A 147 -8.12 1.23 9.33
N GLY A 148 -7.67 1.44 8.09
CA GLY A 148 -8.23 2.45 7.21
C GLY A 148 -9.67 2.15 6.78
N LEU A 149 -9.99 0.89 6.46
CA LEU A 149 -11.37 0.46 6.15
C LEU A 149 -12.29 0.63 7.36
N TYR A 150 -11.80 0.31 8.55
CA TYR A 150 -12.57 0.51 9.78
C TYR A 150 -12.81 2.00 10.07
N TYR A 151 -11.76 2.81 10.05
CA TYR A 151 -11.85 4.23 10.38
C TYR A 151 -12.72 5.02 9.42
N HIS A 152 -12.54 4.82 8.11
CA HIS A 152 -13.21 5.62 7.09
C HIS A 152 -14.61 5.10 6.72
N TYR A 153 -14.85 3.79 6.88
CA TYR A 153 -16.07 3.14 6.34
C TYR A 153 -16.77 2.24 7.35
N GLY A 154 -16.27 2.12 8.58
CA GLY A 154 -16.87 1.27 9.61
C GLY A 154 -16.80 -0.24 9.33
N ILE A 155 -15.93 -0.67 8.43
CA ILE A 155 -15.77 -2.10 8.07
C ILE A 155 -14.91 -2.79 9.13
N PRO A 156 -15.45 -3.75 9.89
CA PRO A 156 -14.71 -4.41 10.95
C PRO A 156 -13.70 -5.41 10.38
N LYS A 157 -12.59 -5.60 11.09
CA LYS A 157 -11.76 -6.78 10.89
C LYS A 157 -12.42 -8.02 11.51
N VAL A 158 -12.13 -9.18 10.95
CA VAL A 158 -12.60 -10.48 11.45
C VAL A 158 -11.43 -11.42 11.69
N PRO A 159 -11.42 -12.18 12.79
CA PRO A 159 -10.36 -13.16 13.02
C PRO A 159 -10.43 -14.28 11.99
N LEU A 160 -9.27 -14.77 11.57
CA LEU A 160 -9.13 -15.96 10.75
C LEU A 160 -9.02 -17.19 11.65
N PRO A 161 -9.44 -18.38 11.18
CA PRO A 161 -9.35 -19.62 11.97
C PRO A 161 -7.90 -19.97 12.37
N LYS A 162 -6.94 -19.61 11.51
CA LYS A 162 -5.49 -19.75 11.72
C LYS A 162 -4.75 -18.59 11.04
N LYS A 163 -3.45 -18.45 11.32
CA LYS A 163 -2.59 -17.48 10.62
C LYS A 163 -2.59 -17.79 9.13
N LEU A 164 -3.00 -16.83 8.32
CA LEU A 164 -2.86 -16.88 6.88
C LEU A 164 -1.41 -16.45 6.55
N SER A 165 -0.55 -17.41 6.23
CA SER A 165 0.86 -17.19 5.91
C SER A 165 1.20 -17.95 4.63
N GLY A 166 1.70 -17.26 3.61
CA GLY A 166 2.04 -17.89 2.34
C GLY A 166 1.96 -16.95 1.15
N VAL A 167 2.05 -17.52 -0.04
CA VAL A 167 1.94 -16.84 -1.32
C VAL A 167 0.70 -17.34 -2.05
N TYR A 168 -0.31 -16.50 -2.14
CA TYR A 168 -1.63 -16.88 -2.63
C TYR A 168 -1.88 -16.34 -4.03
N LYS A 169 -2.67 -17.12 -4.77
CA LYS A 169 -3.16 -16.78 -6.11
C LYS A 169 -4.31 -15.78 -6.02
N HIS A 170 -4.24 -14.72 -6.81
CA HIS A 170 -5.25 -13.68 -6.90
C HIS A 170 -5.77 -13.52 -8.32
N LYS A 171 -7.03 -13.13 -8.43
CA LYS A 171 -7.69 -12.80 -9.69
C LYS A 171 -7.98 -11.30 -9.74
N VAL A 172 -7.65 -10.67 -10.85
CA VAL A 172 -8.03 -9.28 -11.14
C VAL A 172 -9.51 -9.23 -11.50
N LEU A 173 -10.30 -8.44 -10.77
CA LEU A 173 -11.72 -8.22 -11.05
C LEU A 173 -11.97 -7.02 -11.96
N LYS A 174 -11.00 -6.10 -12.02
CA LYS A 174 -11.07 -4.83 -12.77
C LYS A 174 -9.87 -4.68 -13.67
N PRO A 175 -9.79 -5.43 -14.78
CA PRO A 175 -8.61 -5.46 -15.65
C PRO A 175 -8.33 -4.12 -16.34
N LEU A 176 -9.35 -3.27 -16.50
CA LEU A 176 -9.19 -1.91 -17.05
C LEU A 176 -8.74 -0.87 -16.02
N SER A 177 -8.65 -1.24 -14.73
CA SER A 177 -8.13 -0.32 -13.72
C SER A 177 -6.65 -0.04 -13.97
N PRO A 178 -6.22 1.24 -14.05
CA PRO A 178 -4.81 1.59 -14.19
C PRO A 178 -3.93 1.00 -13.07
N PHE A 179 -4.51 0.68 -11.91
CA PHE A 179 -3.81 0.04 -10.79
C PHE A 179 -3.21 -1.33 -11.17
N PHE A 180 -3.90 -2.08 -12.04
CA PHE A 180 -3.48 -3.40 -12.53
C PHE A 180 -2.95 -3.37 -13.97
N ARG A 181 -2.58 -2.20 -14.47
CA ARG A 181 -1.99 -2.12 -15.82
C ARG A 181 -0.73 -2.97 -15.91
N GLY A 182 -0.67 -3.84 -16.92
CA GLY A 182 0.43 -4.78 -17.14
C GLY A 182 0.41 -6.02 -16.25
N PHE A 183 -0.62 -6.18 -15.42
CA PHE A 183 -0.84 -7.44 -14.71
C PHE A 183 -1.42 -8.50 -15.65
N ASP A 184 -1.08 -9.74 -15.37
CA ASP A 184 -1.81 -10.90 -15.88
C ASP A 184 -3.18 -11.00 -15.19
N ASP A 185 -4.12 -11.76 -15.77
CA ASP A 185 -5.46 -12.01 -15.17
C ASP A 185 -5.36 -12.63 -13.77
N VAL A 186 -4.25 -13.32 -13.54
CA VAL A 186 -3.91 -14.01 -12.30
C VAL A 186 -2.50 -13.63 -11.88
N PHE A 187 -2.32 -13.34 -10.60
CA PHE A 187 -1.04 -13.01 -10.02
C PHE A 187 -0.90 -13.60 -8.61
N TYR A 188 0.31 -13.60 -8.09
CA TYR A 188 0.62 -14.11 -6.75
C TYR A 188 1.09 -12.99 -5.84
N MET A 189 0.68 -13.04 -4.56
CA MET A 189 1.13 -12.08 -3.53
C MET A 189 1.30 -12.75 -2.17
N PRO A 190 2.31 -12.31 -1.39
CA PRO A 190 2.50 -12.78 -0.02
C PRO A 190 1.41 -12.24 0.91
N HIS A 191 1.01 -13.06 1.87
CA HIS A 191 0.19 -12.68 3.01
C HIS A 191 0.81 -13.20 4.30
N SER A 192 0.65 -12.45 5.38
CA SER A 192 1.01 -12.86 6.75
C SER A 192 0.11 -12.11 7.72
N ARG A 193 -1.01 -12.72 8.16
CA ARG A 193 -2.00 -12.05 9.00
C ARG A 193 -2.90 -13.04 9.75
N TYR A 194 -3.43 -12.60 10.91
CA TYR A 194 -4.41 -13.33 11.73
C TYR A 194 -5.83 -12.86 11.54
N THR A 195 -6.03 -11.74 10.84
CA THR A 195 -7.33 -11.13 10.61
C THR A 195 -7.55 -10.80 9.14
N GLY A 196 -8.79 -10.57 8.77
CA GLY A 196 -9.19 -10.16 7.42
C GLY A 196 -10.40 -9.25 7.45
N VAL A 197 -10.96 -8.97 6.28
CA VAL A 197 -12.21 -8.25 6.09
C VAL A 197 -13.15 -9.11 5.24
N ARG A 198 -14.46 -9.00 5.50
CA ARG A 198 -15.44 -9.72 4.70
C ARG A 198 -15.72 -8.96 3.40
N GLU A 199 -15.74 -9.67 2.31
CA GLU A 199 -16.10 -9.11 1.00
C GLU A 199 -17.49 -8.47 1.00
N GLU A 200 -18.43 -9.10 1.71
CA GLU A 200 -19.82 -8.64 1.84
C GLU A 200 -19.91 -7.26 2.52
N ASP A 201 -19.09 -7.02 3.54
CA ASP A 201 -19.08 -5.73 4.26
C ASP A 201 -18.56 -4.62 3.36
N ILE A 202 -17.53 -4.90 2.54
CA ILE A 202 -17.02 -3.95 1.55
C ILE A 202 -18.07 -3.65 0.49
N ARG A 203 -18.76 -4.68 -0.03
CA ARG A 203 -19.79 -4.53 -1.07
C ARG A 203 -21.02 -3.74 -0.61
N ARG A 204 -21.25 -3.63 0.69
CA ARG A 204 -22.32 -2.78 1.25
C ARG A 204 -22.00 -1.30 1.22
N VAL A 205 -20.76 -0.93 0.98
CA VAL A 205 -20.31 0.47 0.89
C VAL A 205 -20.18 0.86 -0.58
N PRO A 206 -21.13 1.65 -1.15
CA PRO A 206 -21.16 1.96 -2.59
C PRO A 206 -19.93 2.73 -3.08
N SER A 207 -19.25 3.45 -2.19
CA SER A 207 -18.03 4.21 -2.49
C SER A 207 -16.76 3.38 -2.45
N LEU A 208 -16.85 2.08 -2.27
CA LEU A 208 -15.72 1.16 -2.33
C LEU A 208 -15.83 0.22 -3.54
N GLU A 209 -14.71 -0.02 -4.18
CA GLU A 209 -14.58 -0.93 -5.30
C GLU A 209 -13.53 -2.02 -4.99
N ILE A 210 -13.94 -3.29 -5.05
CA ILE A 210 -13.02 -4.43 -4.94
C ILE A 210 -12.33 -4.62 -6.29
N LEU A 211 -11.02 -4.57 -6.29
CA LEU A 211 -10.20 -4.64 -7.49
C LEU A 211 -9.65 -6.04 -7.77
N ALA A 212 -9.32 -6.79 -6.72
CA ALA A 212 -8.79 -8.15 -6.82
C ALA A 212 -9.13 -8.98 -5.58
N VAL A 213 -9.27 -10.30 -5.78
CA VAL A 213 -9.61 -11.28 -4.75
C VAL A 213 -8.78 -12.56 -4.91
N SER A 214 -8.73 -13.35 -3.85
CA SER A 214 -8.22 -14.71 -3.82
C SER A 214 -9.31 -15.63 -3.26
N GLU A 215 -9.42 -16.86 -3.77
CA GLU A 215 -10.32 -17.86 -3.21
C GLU A 215 -9.86 -18.30 -1.80
N GLU A 216 -8.55 -18.32 -1.57
CA GLU A 216 -7.93 -18.76 -0.31
C GLU A 216 -7.71 -17.61 0.65
N ALA A 217 -7.20 -16.47 0.15
CA ALA A 217 -6.84 -15.32 0.98
C ALA A 217 -7.90 -14.21 1.05
N GLY A 218 -9.05 -14.36 0.36
CA GLY A 218 -10.13 -13.39 0.36
C GLY A 218 -9.79 -12.11 -0.42
N VAL A 219 -10.32 -10.96 0.03
CA VAL A 219 -10.09 -9.67 -0.63
C VAL A 219 -8.61 -9.28 -0.58
N PHE A 220 -8.07 -8.88 -1.74
CA PHE A 220 -6.69 -8.41 -1.85
C PHE A 220 -6.60 -6.89 -1.93
N ALA A 221 -7.33 -6.29 -2.87
CA ALA A 221 -7.22 -4.86 -3.14
C ALA A 221 -8.59 -4.20 -3.25
N VAL A 222 -8.74 -3.09 -2.55
CA VAL A 222 -9.93 -2.24 -2.56
C VAL A 222 -9.49 -0.80 -2.81
N LYS A 223 -10.29 -0.02 -3.53
CA LYS A 223 -10.09 1.42 -3.65
C LYS A 223 -11.37 2.19 -3.36
N SER A 224 -11.24 3.44 -2.97
CA SER A 224 -12.35 4.39 -2.92
C SER A 224 -12.79 4.82 -4.32
N SER A 225 -14.05 5.20 -4.49
CA SER A 225 -14.63 5.63 -5.78
C SER A 225 -13.90 6.85 -6.37
N ASP A 226 -13.43 7.76 -5.51
CA ASP A 226 -12.59 8.92 -5.88
C ASP A 226 -11.15 8.55 -6.25
N SER A 227 -10.77 7.26 -6.07
CA SER A 227 -9.42 6.74 -6.31
C SER A 227 -8.33 7.39 -5.47
N ARG A 228 -8.66 7.97 -4.32
CA ARG A 228 -7.72 8.63 -3.41
C ARG A 228 -7.29 7.77 -2.22
N ARG A 229 -7.95 6.62 -1.98
CA ARG A 229 -7.59 5.64 -0.96
C ARG A 229 -7.51 4.24 -1.54
N PHE A 230 -6.40 3.56 -1.26
CA PHE A 230 -6.16 2.17 -1.64
C PHE A 230 -5.90 1.32 -0.40
N PHE A 231 -6.47 0.12 -0.35
CA PHE A 231 -6.36 -0.82 0.76
C PHE A 231 -5.90 -2.17 0.23
N ILE A 232 -4.69 -2.57 0.59
CA ILE A 232 -4.04 -3.81 0.12
C ILE A 232 -3.87 -4.76 1.30
N MET A 233 -4.53 -5.92 1.26
CA MET A 233 -4.54 -6.89 2.37
C MET A 233 -3.31 -7.78 2.43
N GLY A 234 -2.51 -7.85 1.37
CA GLY A 234 -1.25 -8.61 1.31
C GLY A 234 -0.03 -7.72 1.51
N HIS A 235 1.13 -8.31 1.28
CA HIS A 235 2.45 -7.69 1.46
C HIS A 235 3.25 -7.66 0.15
N PRO A 236 2.91 -6.80 -0.82
CA PRO A 236 3.65 -6.70 -2.08
C PRO A 236 5.10 -6.20 -1.88
N GLU A 237 5.40 -5.57 -0.73
CA GLU A 237 6.73 -5.08 -0.39
C GLU A 237 7.69 -6.20 0.02
N TYR A 238 7.23 -7.36 0.44
CA TYR A 238 8.05 -8.42 1.04
C TYR A 238 9.19 -8.88 0.13
N ASP A 239 10.36 -9.08 0.77
CA ASP A 239 11.52 -9.74 0.18
C ASP A 239 11.34 -11.25 0.12
N ALA A 240 12.25 -11.92 -0.61
CA ALA A 240 12.17 -13.36 -0.85
C ALA A 240 12.11 -14.20 0.44
N ASP A 241 12.85 -13.80 1.46
CA ASP A 241 13.04 -14.53 2.71
C ASP A 241 12.14 -14.06 3.86
N THR A 242 11.32 -13.03 3.67
CA THR A 242 10.54 -12.41 4.76
C THR A 242 9.62 -13.42 5.45
N LEU A 243 8.83 -14.19 4.70
CA LEU A 243 7.94 -15.21 5.29
C LEU A 243 8.73 -16.34 5.98
N ALA A 244 9.90 -16.72 5.46
CA ALA A 244 10.77 -17.70 6.10
C ALA A 244 11.31 -17.21 7.45
N LEU A 245 11.69 -15.93 7.53
CA LEU A 245 12.16 -15.30 8.76
C LEU A 245 11.03 -15.19 9.79
N GLU A 246 9.82 -14.82 9.35
CA GLU A 246 8.64 -14.78 10.22
C GLU A 246 8.30 -16.18 10.74
N TYR A 247 8.29 -17.18 9.89
CA TYR A 247 8.03 -18.58 10.28
C TYR A 247 9.03 -19.07 11.32
N LYS A 248 10.33 -18.89 11.07
CA LYS A 248 11.38 -19.26 12.03
C LYS A 248 11.26 -18.53 13.36
N ARG A 249 10.97 -17.22 13.32
CA ARG A 249 10.74 -16.40 14.51
C ARG A 249 9.57 -16.91 15.34
N ASP A 250 8.46 -17.23 14.69
CA ASP A 250 7.23 -17.65 15.36
C ASP A 250 7.36 -19.07 15.93
N LEU A 251 8.04 -19.99 15.24
CA LEU A 251 8.43 -21.31 15.77
C LEU A 251 9.34 -21.16 17.01
N ALA A 252 10.34 -20.27 16.95
CA ALA A 252 11.25 -20.05 18.08
C ALA A 252 10.52 -19.48 19.31
N LYS A 253 9.37 -18.84 19.15
CA LYS A 253 8.48 -18.39 20.23
C LYS A 253 7.55 -19.50 20.74
N GLY A 254 7.58 -20.70 20.15
CA GLY A 254 6.70 -21.82 20.52
C GLY A 254 5.26 -21.64 20.04
N LEU A 255 5.02 -20.80 19.04
CA LEU A 255 3.68 -20.62 18.49
C LEU A 255 3.32 -21.83 17.60
N ASP A 256 2.07 -22.26 17.72
CA ASP A 256 1.50 -23.29 16.83
C ASP A 256 1.09 -22.62 15.50
N ILE A 257 1.98 -22.71 14.52
CA ILE A 257 1.80 -22.08 13.20
C ILE A 257 2.10 -23.09 12.10
N ASP A 258 1.33 -22.97 11.03
CA ASP A 258 1.59 -23.73 9.81
C ASP A 258 2.78 -23.11 9.04
N MET A 259 3.45 -23.97 8.26
CA MET A 259 4.44 -23.51 7.29
C MET A 259 3.78 -22.59 6.25
N PRO A 260 4.46 -21.52 5.77
CA PRO A 260 3.89 -20.66 4.74
C PRO A 260 3.49 -21.43 3.49
N GLU A 261 2.21 -21.31 3.09
CA GLU A 261 1.64 -22.01 1.94
C GLU A 261 2.21 -21.51 0.61
N ASN A 262 2.42 -22.40 -0.34
CA ASN A 262 2.91 -22.08 -1.70
C ASN A 262 4.22 -21.28 -1.74
N TYR A 263 5.08 -21.44 -0.76
CA TYR A 263 6.26 -20.61 -0.57
C TYR A 263 7.56 -21.39 -0.70
N PHE A 264 7.70 -22.52 -0.01
CA PHE A 264 8.87 -23.37 -0.14
C PHE A 264 8.67 -24.43 -1.23
N PRO A 265 9.66 -24.68 -2.11
CA PRO A 265 9.60 -25.77 -3.06
C PRO A 265 9.42 -27.13 -2.37
N ASP A 266 8.47 -27.92 -2.84
CA ASP A 266 8.14 -29.26 -2.30
C ASP A 266 7.82 -29.24 -0.80
N ASP A 267 7.31 -28.12 -0.27
CA ASP A 267 7.05 -27.89 1.16
C ASP A 267 8.26 -28.16 2.06
N ASP A 268 9.46 -27.92 1.56
CA ASP A 268 10.72 -28.12 2.27
C ASP A 268 11.32 -26.78 2.74
N PRO A 269 11.24 -26.46 4.06
CA PRO A 269 11.72 -25.18 4.58
C PRO A 269 13.25 -25.03 4.60
N THR A 270 13.98 -26.06 4.19
CA THR A 270 15.44 -26.02 3.99
C THR A 270 15.83 -25.49 2.62
N LYS A 271 14.88 -25.47 1.66
CA LYS A 271 15.08 -24.96 0.31
C LYS A 271 14.84 -23.45 0.27
N PRO A 272 15.55 -22.70 -0.60
CA PRO A 272 15.27 -21.30 -0.80
C PRO A 272 13.88 -21.12 -1.44
N PRO A 273 13.09 -20.11 -1.03
CA PRO A 273 11.78 -19.87 -1.58
C PRO A 273 11.83 -19.40 -3.04
N VAL A 274 10.78 -19.73 -3.80
CA VAL A 274 10.62 -19.25 -5.18
C VAL A 274 9.76 -17.99 -5.19
N VAL A 275 10.35 -16.88 -5.67
CA VAL A 275 9.66 -15.59 -5.76
C VAL A 275 8.89 -15.49 -7.07
N ASN A 276 7.58 -15.49 -6.98
CA ASN A 276 6.65 -15.35 -8.12
C ASN A 276 5.74 -14.10 -8.04
N TRP A 277 6.01 -13.19 -7.09
CA TRP A 277 5.24 -11.95 -6.88
C TRP A 277 6.00 -10.66 -7.23
N ARG A 278 7.31 -10.71 -7.40
CA ARG A 278 8.18 -9.52 -7.52
C ARG A 278 7.77 -8.58 -8.65
N ALA A 279 7.47 -9.14 -9.83
CA ALA A 279 7.11 -8.34 -11.00
C ALA A 279 5.78 -7.60 -10.79
N HIS A 280 4.74 -8.30 -10.36
CA HIS A 280 3.42 -7.73 -10.09
C HIS A 280 3.45 -6.73 -8.92
N ALA A 281 4.19 -7.05 -7.87
CA ALA A 281 4.41 -6.10 -6.77
C ALA A 281 5.06 -4.80 -7.26
N GLN A 282 6.09 -4.90 -8.11
CA GLN A 282 6.73 -3.73 -8.68
C GLN A 282 5.79 -2.91 -9.57
N LEU A 283 5.01 -3.58 -10.42
CA LEU A 283 3.99 -2.92 -11.25
C LEU A 283 2.94 -2.20 -10.40
N MET A 284 2.49 -2.81 -9.30
CA MET A 284 1.50 -2.22 -8.42
C MET A 284 1.97 -0.86 -7.86
N TYR A 285 3.18 -0.80 -7.31
CA TYR A 285 3.74 0.46 -6.79
C TYR A 285 3.99 1.48 -7.91
N SER A 286 4.52 1.03 -9.06
CA SER A 286 4.74 1.90 -10.22
C SER A 286 3.44 2.47 -10.77
N ASN A 287 2.38 1.65 -10.85
CA ASN A 287 1.06 2.09 -11.30
C ASN A 287 0.42 3.07 -10.32
N TRP A 288 0.49 2.78 -9.00
CA TRP A 288 0.00 3.69 -7.97
C TRP A 288 0.70 5.05 -8.06
N LEU A 289 2.04 5.06 -8.10
CA LEU A 289 2.82 6.29 -8.24
C LEU A 289 2.48 7.06 -9.50
N ASN A 290 2.40 6.37 -10.65
CA ASN A 290 2.22 7.02 -11.93
C ASN A 290 0.79 7.52 -12.14
N TYR A 291 -0.21 6.66 -11.91
CA TYR A 291 -1.60 6.96 -12.29
C TYR A 291 -2.42 7.66 -11.21
N TYR A 292 -2.07 7.47 -9.93
CA TYR A 292 -2.88 7.96 -8.82
C TYR A 292 -2.17 8.98 -7.94
N VAL A 293 -0.85 9.06 -8.03
CA VAL A 293 -0.08 10.09 -7.33
C VAL A 293 0.39 11.15 -8.32
N TYR A 294 1.19 10.79 -9.34
CA TYR A 294 1.81 11.78 -10.24
C TYR A 294 0.81 12.45 -11.19
N GLN A 295 -0.04 11.66 -11.86
CA GLN A 295 -0.88 12.21 -12.95
C GLN A 295 -2.10 12.97 -12.45
N THR A 296 -2.59 12.66 -11.27
CA THR A 296 -3.84 13.21 -10.74
C THR A 296 -3.63 14.29 -9.69
N THR A 297 -2.49 14.32 -9.01
CA THR A 297 -2.18 15.36 -8.03
C THR A 297 -2.00 16.71 -8.73
N PRO A 298 -2.61 17.81 -8.23
CA PRO A 298 -2.37 19.14 -8.77
C PRO A 298 -0.89 19.54 -8.60
N TYR A 299 -0.39 20.34 -9.53
CA TYR A 299 0.99 20.81 -9.45
C TYR A 299 1.26 21.61 -8.17
N ASP A 300 0.34 22.52 -7.83
CA ASP A 300 0.31 23.19 -6.54
C ASP A 300 -0.55 22.38 -5.57
N LEU A 301 0.08 21.87 -4.51
CA LEU A 301 -0.63 21.09 -3.50
C LEU A 301 -1.66 21.93 -2.71
N ASP A 302 -1.58 23.24 -2.76
CA ASP A 302 -2.57 24.10 -2.12
C ASP A 302 -3.92 24.15 -2.86
N GLU A 303 -3.94 23.71 -4.13
CA GLU A 303 -5.16 23.51 -4.91
C GLU A 303 -5.87 22.17 -4.64
N MET A 304 -5.33 21.33 -3.76
CA MET A 304 -5.89 20.02 -3.48
C MET A 304 -7.21 20.10 -2.74
N GLU A 305 -8.25 19.48 -3.29
CA GLU A 305 -9.56 19.37 -2.67
C GLU A 305 -9.56 18.34 -1.51
N GLU A 306 -10.35 18.62 -0.49
CA GLU A 306 -10.58 17.70 0.63
C GLU A 306 -11.38 16.48 0.18
N ILE A 307 -11.00 15.29 0.67
CA ILE A 307 -11.81 14.07 0.51
C ILE A 307 -13.03 14.21 1.43
N LYS A 308 -14.23 14.24 0.85
CA LYS A 308 -15.47 14.30 1.63
C LYS A 308 -15.60 13.05 2.50
N LYS A 309 -16.00 13.24 3.76
CA LYS A 309 -16.44 12.13 4.62
C LYS A 309 -17.79 11.65 4.10
N GLU A 310 -17.91 10.35 3.92
CA GLU A 310 -19.16 9.69 3.54
C GLU A 310 -19.93 9.23 4.77
#